data_8bf900873003e97e0592b4b13bb621f2
#
_entry.id   8bf900873003e97e0592b4b13bb621f2
#
_cell.length_a   1.000
_cell.length_b   1.000
_cell.length_c   1.000
_cell.angle_alpha   90.00
_cell.angle_beta   90.00
_cell.angle_gamma   90.00
#
_symmetry.space_group_name_H-M   'P 1'
#
loop_
_entity.id
_entity.type
_entity.pdbx_description
1 polymer ?
#
loop_
_entity_poly.entity_id
_entity_poly.type
_entity_poly.pdbx_seq_one_letter_code
_entity_poly.pdbx_strand_id
1 'polypeptide(L)'
;ESLHYLDVSMFNHILSSRVKFMGHISTVEVRYAETDQMGIAHHSNYAVWFEVARTDFIKAARISYTDVEKEGNITPLTSLECKYKKAAFYEDQLQIHASLTKLSPVRLEFSYKVTRDGDLIATGKTTHGMVTKDLKPINVKKEHPEIYRMFENALD
;
A
#
# COMPACT_ATOMS: atom_id res chain seq x y z
N GLU A 1 -24.59 15.42 -46.56
CA GLU A 1 -23.42 15.33 -45.65
C GLU A 1 -23.92 15.20 -44.22
N SER A 2 -24.03 13.96 -43.77
CA SER A 2 -24.53 13.59 -42.45
C SER A 2 -23.30 13.40 -41.50
N LEU A 3 -23.08 14.39 -40.66
CA LEU A 3 -22.13 14.29 -39.56
C LEU A 3 -22.68 13.30 -38.54
N HIS A 4 -22.01 12.14 -38.39
CA HIS A 4 -22.28 11.18 -37.36
C HIS A 4 -22.05 11.81 -35.98
N TYR A 5 -23.12 12.02 -35.24
CA TYR A 5 -23.06 12.22 -33.79
C TYR A 5 -22.53 10.93 -33.18
N LEU A 6 -21.26 10.93 -32.81
CA LEU A 6 -20.72 9.89 -31.93
C LEU A 6 -21.45 9.97 -30.59
N ASP A 7 -22.14 8.91 -30.27
CA ASP A 7 -22.96 8.77 -29.07
C ASP A 7 -22.09 8.89 -27.81
N VAL A 8 -22.18 10.04 -27.16
CA VAL A 8 -21.48 10.34 -25.88
C VAL A 8 -21.85 9.33 -24.78
N SER A 9 -23.00 8.62 -24.93
CA SER A 9 -23.44 7.58 -24.01
C SER A 9 -22.54 6.34 -24.04
N MET A 10 -22.01 6.00 -25.22
CA MET A 10 -21.05 4.89 -25.39
C MET A 10 -19.68 5.21 -24.75
N PHE A 11 -19.25 6.48 -24.81
CA PHE A 11 -18.01 6.93 -24.16
C PHE A 11 -18.12 6.87 -22.63
N ASN A 12 -19.29 7.22 -22.08
CA ASN A 12 -19.53 7.13 -20.65
C ASN A 12 -19.68 5.68 -20.15
N HIS A 13 -20.09 4.74 -21.00
CA HIS A 13 -20.14 3.31 -20.64
C HIS A 13 -18.74 2.66 -20.63
N ILE A 14 -17.82 3.10 -21.48
CA ILE A 14 -16.44 2.62 -21.54
C ILE A 14 -15.62 3.18 -20.35
N LEU A 15 -15.92 4.40 -19.87
CA LEU A 15 -15.31 5.00 -18.69
C LEU A 15 -15.83 4.44 -17.35
N SER A 16 -16.91 3.65 -17.37
CA SER A 16 -17.48 3.01 -16.18
C SER A 16 -16.92 1.62 -15.88
N SER A 17 -16.01 1.08 -16.69
CA SER A 17 -15.20 -0.05 -16.26
C SER A 17 -14.20 0.46 -15.22
N ARG A 18 -14.55 0.43 -13.94
CA ARG A 18 -13.64 0.69 -12.83
C ARG A 18 -12.46 -0.27 -12.98
N VAL A 19 -11.34 0.23 -13.51
CA VAL A 19 -10.09 -0.51 -13.45
C VAL A 19 -9.84 -0.80 -11.98
N LYS A 20 -9.90 -2.07 -11.60
CA LYS A 20 -9.65 -2.48 -10.21
C LYS A 20 -8.23 -2.08 -9.85
N PHE A 21 -8.05 -1.40 -8.71
CA PHE A 21 -6.73 -1.07 -8.21
C PHE A 21 -6.06 -2.37 -7.71
N MET A 22 -4.95 -2.76 -8.35
CA MET A 22 -4.27 -4.05 -8.13
C MET A 22 -3.00 -3.91 -7.27
N GLY A 23 -2.99 -2.97 -6.35
CA GLY A 23 -1.82 -2.67 -5.55
C GLY A 23 -0.87 -1.67 -6.23
N HIS A 24 0.32 -1.48 -5.66
CA HIS A 24 1.32 -0.55 -6.14
C HIS A 24 2.73 -1.14 -6.02
N ILE A 25 3.59 -0.82 -7.00
CA ILE A 25 5.00 -1.24 -6.98
C ILE A 25 5.85 0.00 -6.75
N SER A 26 6.62 -0.02 -5.66
CA SER A 26 7.66 0.98 -5.35
C SER A 26 9.03 0.41 -5.65
N THR A 27 9.95 1.25 -6.09
CA THR A 27 11.36 0.88 -6.27
C THR A 27 12.18 1.52 -5.16
N VAL A 28 13.05 0.73 -4.52
CA VAL A 28 14.04 1.20 -3.55
C VAL A 28 15.42 0.68 -3.94
N GLU A 29 16.44 1.50 -3.77
CA GLU A 29 17.84 1.10 -3.89
C GLU A 29 18.38 0.80 -2.50
N VAL A 30 19.09 -0.32 -2.35
CA VAL A 30 19.75 -0.67 -1.10
C VAL A 30 20.96 0.24 -0.89
N ARG A 31 20.90 1.10 0.12
CA ARG A 31 21.98 2.04 0.46
C ARG A 31 23.09 1.34 1.24
N TYR A 32 24.31 1.86 1.15
CA TYR A 32 25.43 1.34 1.93
C TYR A 32 25.14 1.29 3.44
N ALA A 33 24.49 2.33 3.97
CA ALA A 33 24.10 2.41 5.40
C ALA A 33 23.03 1.36 5.80
N GLU A 34 22.42 0.67 4.87
CA GLU A 34 21.42 -0.37 5.12
C GLU A 34 22.04 -1.78 5.14
N THR A 35 23.32 -1.92 4.83
CA THR A 35 24.05 -3.18 4.90
C THR A 35 24.71 -3.38 6.27
N ASP A 36 24.95 -4.65 6.62
CA ASP A 36 25.61 -5.05 7.84
C ASP A 36 26.97 -5.70 7.58
N GLN A 37 27.63 -6.15 8.63
CA GLN A 37 28.96 -6.77 8.53
C GLN A 37 28.96 -8.06 7.69
N MET A 38 27.81 -8.71 7.46
CA MET A 38 27.69 -9.86 6.54
C MET A 38 27.69 -9.43 5.07
N GLY A 39 27.69 -8.13 4.77
CA GLY A 39 27.64 -7.58 3.41
C GLY A 39 26.26 -7.66 2.76
N ILE A 40 25.22 -7.89 3.53
CA ILE A 40 23.83 -7.95 3.05
C ILE A 40 22.98 -6.85 3.70
N ALA A 41 21.84 -6.55 3.11
CA ALA A 41 20.89 -5.63 3.73
C ALA A 41 20.44 -6.15 5.09
N HIS A 42 20.60 -5.32 6.13
CA HIS A 42 20.18 -5.67 7.47
C HIS A 42 18.65 -5.80 7.54
N HIS A 43 18.16 -6.81 8.22
CA HIS A 43 16.75 -7.18 8.28
C HIS A 43 15.81 -6.03 8.73
N SER A 44 16.28 -5.12 9.57
CA SER A 44 15.49 -3.98 10.05
C SER A 44 15.04 -3.02 8.95
N ASN A 45 15.75 -2.97 7.81
CA ASN A 45 15.43 -2.06 6.72
C ASN A 45 14.16 -2.46 5.96
N TYR A 46 13.80 -3.72 5.97
CA TYR A 46 12.59 -4.21 5.29
C TYR A 46 11.32 -3.55 5.85
N ALA A 47 11.26 -3.33 7.15
CA ALA A 47 10.15 -2.60 7.78
C ALA A 47 10.01 -1.17 7.23
N VAL A 48 11.15 -0.49 7.04
CA VAL A 48 11.19 0.87 6.45
C VAL A 48 10.77 0.85 4.99
N TRP A 49 11.24 -0.14 4.22
CA TRP A 49 10.85 -0.29 2.81
C TRP A 49 9.36 -0.62 2.66
N PHE A 50 8.79 -1.42 3.56
CA PHE A 50 7.33 -1.66 3.58
C PHE A 50 6.55 -0.38 3.87
N GLU A 51 7.07 0.50 4.73
CA GLU A 51 6.46 1.80 5.00
C GLU A 51 6.46 2.70 3.74
N VAL A 52 7.60 2.76 3.03
CA VAL A 52 7.69 3.47 1.75
C VAL A 52 6.65 2.94 0.77
N ALA A 53 6.61 1.61 0.57
CA ALA A 53 5.69 0.97 -0.37
C ALA A 53 4.21 1.19 0.00
N ARG A 54 3.88 1.14 1.28
CA ARG A 54 2.53 1.43 1.78
C ARG A 54 2.16 2.90 1.57
N THR A 55 3.08 3.81 1.82
CA THR A 55 2.86 5.25 1.59
C THR A 55 2.59 5.53 0.11
N ASP A 56 3.38 4.93 -0.78
CA ASP A 56 3.19 5.06 -2.23
C ASP A 56 1.87 4.42 -2.68
N PHE A 57 1.51 3.26 -2.13
CA PHE A 57 0.22 2.62 -2.35
C PHE A 57 -0.94 3.56 -2.01
N ILE A 58 -0.92 4.17 -0.82
CA ILE A 58 -1.96 5.08 -0.34
C ILE A 58 -2.11 6.28 -1.30
N LYS A 59 -0.99 6.86 -1.75
CA LYS A 59 -0.99 7.95 -2.73
C LYS A 59 -1.55 7.50 -4.08
N ALA A 60 -1.13 6.33 -4.59
CA ALA A 60 -1.58 5.78 -5.85
C ALA A 60 -3.08 5.43 -5.83
N ALA A 61 -3.58 4.94 -4.72
CA ALA A 61 -5.00 4.67 -4.47
C ALA A 61 -5.82 5.95 -4.28
N ARG A 62 -5.18 7.12 -4.28
CA ARG A 62 -5.81 8.44 -4.05
C ARG A 62 -6.50 8.56 -2.69
N ILE A 63 -6.03 7.81 -1.71
CA ILE A 63 -6.45 7.93 -0.33
C ILE A 63 -5.67 9.10 0.28
N SER A 64 -6.38 10.16 0.67
CA SER A 64 -5.72 11.32 1.27
C SER A 64 -5.40 11.05 2.74
N TYR A 65 -4.12 10.82 3.07
CA TYR A 65 -3.68 10.76 4.46
C TYR A 65 -3.99 12.05 5.22
N THR A 66 -3.86 13.20 4.56
CA THR A 66 -4.19 14.50 5.15
C THR A 66 -5.65 14.55 5.57
N ASP A 67 -6.58 13.99 4.78
CA ASP A 67 -7.99 13.95 5.13
C ASP A 67 -8.25 12.95 6.26
N VAL A 68 -7.60 11.78 6.21
CA VAL A 68 -7.66 10.78 7.29
C VAL A 68 -7.17 11.38 8.62
N GLU A 69 -6.05 12.10 8.60
CA GLU A 69 -5.49 12.74 9.79
C GLU A 69 -6.30 13.96 10.26
N LYS A 70 -6.87 14.76 9.35
CA LYS A 70 -7.76 15.86 9.68
C LYS A 70 -9.02 15.37 10.41
N GLU A 71 -9.56 14.24 9.99
CA GLU A 71 -10.67 13.56 10.67
C GLU A 71 -10.24 12.94 12.01
N GLY A 72 -8.97 13.06 12.39
CA GLY A 72 -8.46 12.59 13.67
C GLY A 72 -8.18 11.09 13.72
N ASN A 73 -8.10 10.43 12.57
CA ASN A 73 -7.80 9.01 12.48
C ASN A 73 -6.30 8.77 12.25
N ILE A 74 -5.75 7.77 12.91
CA ILE A 74 -4.40 7.28 12.67
C ILE A 74 -4.41 5.76 12.57
N THR A 75 -3.42 5.19 11.88
CA THR A 75 -3.34 3.76 11.62
C THR A 75 -2.04 3.16 12.15
N PRO A 76 -1.86 3.07 13.49
CA PRO A 76 -0.65 2.53 14.07
C PRO A 76 -0.44 1.07 13.68
N LEU A 77 0.83 0.70 13.52
CA LEU A 77 1.24 -0.67 13.29
C LEU A 77 0.94 -1.52 14.54
N THR A 78 0.24 -2.64 14.35
CA THR A 78 -0.05 -3.59 15.44
C THR A 78 0.72 -4.89 15.30
N SER A 79 1.11 -5.28 14.07
CA SER A 79 2.01 -6.41 13.84
C SER A 79 2.78 -6.26 12.54
N LEU A 80 3.96 -6.85 12.50
CA LEU A 80 4.82 -6.93 11.33
C LEU A 80 5.39 -8.35 11.22
N GLU A 81 5.26 -8.94 10.04
CA GLU A 81 5.92 -10.19 9.68
C GLU A 81 6.79 -9.95 8.46
N CYS A 82 8.00 -10.50 8.44
CA CYS A 82 8.87 -10.53 7.27
C CYS A 82 9.52 -11.90 7.15
N LYS A 83 9.45 -12.48 5.96
CA LYS A 83 10.11 -13.76 5.61
C LYS A 83 11.17 -13.50 4.56
N TYR A 84 12.41 -13.72 4.93
CA TYR A 84 13.58 -13.50 4.09
C TYR A 84 13.88 -14.75 3.28
N LYS A 85 13.90 -14.64 1.94
CA LYS A 85 14.10 -15.76 1.02
C LYS A 85 15.49 -15.76 0.41
N LYS A 86 15.98 -14.58 0.01
CA LYS A 86 17.30 -14.34 -0.58
C LYS A 86 17.88 -13.05 0.01
N ALA A 87 19.20 -12.96 0.04
CA ALA A 87 19.89 -11.75 0.47
C ALA A 87 19.74 -10.63 -0.58
N ALA A 88 19.60 -9.41 -0.10
CA ALA A 88 19.75 -8.19 -0.87
C ALA A 88 21.12 -7.55 -0.53
N PHE A 89 21.73 -6.89 -1.51
CA PHE A 89 23.08 -6.34 -1.43
C PHE A 89 23.07 -4.84 -1.72
N TYR A 90 24.15 -4.17 -1.36
CA TYR A 90 24.38 -2.77 -1.69
C TYR A 90 24.16 -2.50 -3.19
N GLU A 91 23.50 -1.39 -3.51
CA GLU A 91 23.10 -0.97 -4.86
C GLU A 91 22.03 -1.85 -5.56
N ASP A 92 21.55 -2.90 -4.93
CA ASP A 92 20.43 -3.65 -5.49
C ASP A 92 19.19 -2.74 -5.66
N GLN A 93 18.58 -2.83 -6.83
CA GLN A 93 17.29 -2.19 -7.12
C GLN A 93 16.18 -3.19 -6.78
N LEU A 94 15.44 -2.91 -5.73
CA LEU A 94 14.35 -3.77 -5.27
C LEU A 94 13.02 -3.18 -5.68
N GLN A 95 12.11 -4.04 -6.14
CA GLN A 95 10.71 -3.71 -6.35
C GLN A 95 9.87 -4.25 -5.21
N ILE A 96 9.02 -3.41 -4.62
CA ILE A 96 8.16 -3.78 -3.50
C ILE A 96 6.71 -3.60 -3.94
N HIS A 97 6.04 -4.72 -4.16
CA HIS A 97 4.62 -4.74 -4.47
C HIS A 97 3.84 -4.75 -3.16
N ALA A 98 3.08 -3.69 -2.90
CA ALA A 98 2.18 -3.55 -1.76
C ALA A 98 0.72 -3.72 -2.20
N SER A 99 -0.03 -4.52 -1.46
CA SER A 99 -1.48 -4.72 -1.65
C SER A 99 -2.20 -4.59 -0.30
N LEU A 100 -3.37 -3.98 -0.31
CA LEU A 100 -4.30 -4.04 0.83
C LEU A 100 -5.07 -5.35 0.74
N THR A 101 -4.80 -6.30 1.63
CA THR A 101 -5.33 -7.67 1.55
C THR A 101 -6.48 -7.96 2.49
N LYS A 102 -6.61 -7.18 3.57
CA LYS A 102 -7.78 -7.26 4.45
C LYS A 102 -8.18 -5.88 4.96
N LEU A 103 -9.48 -5.72 5.08
CA LEU A 103 -10.11 -4.52 5.61
C LEU A 103 -11.26 -4.91 6.55
N SER A 104 -11.29 -4.29 7.70
CA SER A 104 -12.44 -4.31 8.62
C SER A 104 -12.71 -2.90 9.13
N PRO A 105 -13.86 -2.65 9.81
CA PRO A 105 -14.13 -1.32 10.35
C PRO A 105 -13.08 -0.77 11.32
N VAL A 106 -12.22 -1.63 11.86
CA VAL A 106 -11.24 -1.28 12.91
C VAL A 106 -9.79 -1.65 12.58
N ARG A 107 -9.55 -2.28 11.40
CA ARG A 107 -8.24 -2.86 11.08
C ARG A 107 -7.97 -2.95 9.58
N LEU A 108 -6.70 -2.76 9.21
CA LEU A 108 -6.15 -2.95 7.85
C LEU A 108 -5.04 -4.01 7.89
N GLU A 109 -4.91 -4.79 6.80
CA GLU A 109 -3.75 -5.64 6.58
C GLU A 109 -3.17 -5.38 5.20
N PHE A 110 -1.86 -5.09 5.13
CA PHE A 110 -1.09 -5.00 3.89
C PHE A 110 -0.20 -6.23 3.74
N SER A 111 -0.08 -6.69 2.50
CA SER A 111 0.89 -7.72 2.10
C SER A 111 1.92 -7.13 1.15
N TYR A 112 3.16 -7.60 1.25
CA TYR A 112 4.29 -7.12 0.47
C TYR A 112 5.04 -8.27 -0.19
N LYS A 113 5.49 -8.05 -1.42
CA LYS A 113 6.46 -8.90 -2.11
C LYS A 113 7.64 -8.04 -2.52
N VAL A 114 8.83 -8.41 -2.10
CA VAL A 114 10.09 -7.76 -2.49
C VAL A 114 10.77 -8.62 -3.53
N THR A 115 11.05 -8.05 -4.70
CA THR A 115 11.70 -8.74 -5.82
C THR A 115 12.92 -7.97 -6.30
N ARG A 116 13.89 -8.68 -6.90
CA ARG A 116 15.02 -8.15 -7.63
C ARG A 116 15.11 -8.90 -8.96
N ASP A 117 14.97 -8.19 -10.08
CA ASP A 117 14.96 -8.77 -11.42
C ASP A 117 14.00 -9.97 -11.58
N GLY A 118 12.82 -9.89 -10.97
CA GLY A 118 11.80 -10.94 -10.95
C GLY A 118 12.01 -12.02 -9.89
N ASP A 119 13.17 -12.11 -9.24
CA ASP A 119 13.44 -13.04 -8.15
C ASP A 119 12.82 -12.57 -6.84
N LEU A 120 12.12 -13.48 -6.15
CA LEU A 120 11.53 -13.19 -4.84
C LEU A 120 12.63 -13.12 -3.75
N ILE A 121 12.81 -11.94 -3.17
CA ILE A 121 13.79 -11.66 -2.10
C ILE A 121 13.16 -11.85 -0.72
N ALA A 122 11.96 -11.29 -0.51
CA ALA A 122 11.25 -11.39 0.76
C ALA A 122 9.74 -11.24 0.56
N THR A 123 9.00 -11.70 1.55
CA THR A 123 7.56 -11.39 1.69
C THR A 123 7.31 -10.75 3.04
N GLY A 124 6.32 -9.91 3.12
CA GLY A 124 5.95 -9.25 4.35
C GLY A 124 4.46 -9.07 4.51
N LYS A 125 4.09 -8.77 5.76
CA LYS A 125 2.72 -8.47 6.13
C LYS A 125 2.72 -7.49 7.29
N THR A 126 1.86 -6.47 7.21
CA THR A 126 1.66 -5.54 8.31
C THR A 126 0.19 -5.40 8.61
N THR A 127 -0.15 -5.38 9.90
CA THR A 127 -1.50 -5.11 10.37
C THR A 127 -1.53 -3.77 11.11
N HIS A 128 -2.57 -3.00 10.86
CA HIS A 128 -2.74 -1.67 11.43
C HIS A 128 -4.10 -1.57 12.10
N GLY A 129 -4.14 -1.01 13.30
CA GLY A 129 -5.39 -0.60 13.93
C GLY A 129 -5.91 0.70 13.31
N MET A 130 -7.19 0.97 13.43
CA MET A 130 -7.80 2.28 13.18
C MET A 130 -8.15 2.89 14.52
N VAL A 131 -7.54 4.02 14.85
CA VAL A 131 -7.69 4.66 16.16
C VAL A 131 -7.78 6.18 16.02
N THR A 132 -8.31 6.81 17.05
CA THR A 132 -8.27 8.27 17.21
C THR A 132 -6.84 8.74 17.54
N LYS A 133 -6.61 10.06 17.54
CA LYS A 133 -5.35 10.66 18.01
C LYS A 133 -4.98 10.29 19.44
N ASP A 134 -5.99 9.98 20.27
CA ASP A 134 -5.80 9.51 21.65
C ASP A 134 -5.59 7.98 21.73
N LEU A 135 -5.31 7.33 20.61
CA LEU A 135 -5.08 5.88 20.48
C LEU A 135 -6.27 5.01 20.90
N LYS A 136 -7.49 5.54 20.82
CA LYS A 136 -8.70 4.77 21.09
C LYS A 136 -9.23 4.12 19.81
N PRO A 137 -9.60 2.83 19.85
CA PRO A 137 -10.19 2.16 18.68
C PRO A 137 -11.41 2.91 18.15
N ILE A 138 -11.53 3.01 16.83
CA ILE A 138 -12.62 3.68 16.15
C ILE A 138 -13.19 2.76 15.06
N ASN A 139 -14.52 2.74 14.93
CA ASN A 139 -15.20 2.09 13.81
C ASN A 139 -15.28 3.06 12.63
N VAL A 140 -14.26 3.00 11.76
CA VAL A 140 -14.14 3.93 10.62
C VAL A 140 -15.30 3.78 9.64
N LYS A 141 -15.85 2.58 9.46
CA LYS A 141 -17.00 2.38 8.58
C LYS A 141 -18.24 3.16 9.05
N LYS A 142 -18.44 3.24 10.37
CA LYS A 142 -19.58 3.95 10.98
C LYS A 142 -19.32 5.45 11.06
N GLU A 143 -18.14 5.85 11.51
CA GLU A 143 -17.84 7.25 11.86
C GLU A 143 -17.30 8.06 10.68
N HIS A 144 -16.56 7.39 9.76
CA HIS A 144 -15.98 8.02 8.58
C HIS A 144 -16.20 7.15 7.32
N PRO A 145 -17.46 6.94 6.87
CA PRO A 145 -17.82 6.02 5.82
C PRO A 145 -17.12 6.34 4.48
N GLU A 146 -16.81 7.60 4.21
CA GLU A 146 -16.09 8.01 2.99
C GLU A 146 -14.67 7.48 2.97
N ILE A 147 -13.95 7.57 4.11
CA ILE A 147 -12.59 7.01 4.27
C ILE A 147 -12.63 5.50 4.12
N TYR A 148 -13.58 4.83 4.77
CA TYR A 148 -13.74 3.39 4.67
C TYR A 148 -13.95 2.94 3.22
N ARG A 149 -14.79 3.66 2.47
CA ARG A 149 -15.07 3.38 1.05
C ARG A 149 -13.81 3.53 0.18
N MET A 150 -12.94 4.50 0.45
CA MET A 150 -11.67 4.65 -0.26
C MET A 150 -10.79 3.40 -0.10
N PHE A 151 -10.71 2.87 1.11
CA PHE A 151 -10.01 1.60 1.37
C PHE A 151 -10.70 0.40 0.72
N GLU A 152 -12.04 0.32 0.76
CA GLU A 152 -12.77 -0.76 0.06
C GLU A 152 -12.48 -0.77 -1.44
N ASN A 153 -12.38 0.39 -2.08
CA ASN A 153 -12.06 0.50 -3.50
C ASN A 153 -10.63 0.09 -3.84
N ALA A 154 -9.72 0.12 -2.87
CA ALA A 154 -8.32 -0.25 -3.00
C ALA A 154 -8.03 -1.69 -2.50
N LEU A 155 -9.04 -2.39 -1.99
CA LEU A 155 -8.91 -3.77 -1.50
C LEU A 155 -8.67 -4.74 -2.67
N ASP A 156 -7.60 -5.56 -2.57
CA ASP A 156 -7.21 -6.56 -3.56
C ASP A 156 -8.06 -7.84 -3.52
#